data_aadf99844120ad6336b155941747f1fe
#
_entry.id   aadf99844120ad6336b155941747f1fe
#
_cell.length_a   1.000
_cell.length_b   1.000
_cell.length_c   1.000
_cell.angle_alpha   90.00
_cell.angle_beta   90.00
_cell.angle_gamma   90.00
#
_symmetry.space_group_name_H-M   'P 1'
#
loop_
_entity.id
_entity.type
_entity.pdbx_description
1 polymer ?
#
loop_
_entity_poly.entity_id
_entity_poly.type
_entity_poly.pdbx_seq_one_letter_code
_entity_poly.pdbx_strand_id
1 'polypeptide(L)'
;MKRVTGIGGIFFKSESPQQLYDWYERHLGIQRESHGQGASFHWREPQAAAGTDPGPKALTARCIFPQTTKYFGASKASFMVNYRVDNLDALLEDLKKSGIEIDPHREDYDYGRFAWITDPDGNRIELWEPPKPKED
;
A
#
# COMPACT_ATOMS: atom_id res chain seq x y z
N MET A 1 -17.62 0.15 11.37
CA MET A 1 -16.19 -0.18 11.55
C MET A 1 -15.40 0.27 10.34
N LYS A 2 -14.34 1.02 10.57
CA LYS A 2 -13.51 1.51 9.48
C LYS A 2 -12.52 0.41 9.08
N ARG A 3 -12.69 -0.14 7.89
CA ARG A 3 -11.85 -1.24 7.40
C ARG A 3 -10.54 -0.74 6.80
N VAL A 4 -10.63 0.32 6.00
CA VAL A 4 -9.47 0.96 5.37
C VAL A 4 -9.15 2.23 6.15
N THR A 5 -7.91 2.38 6.56
CA THR A 5 -7.47 3.53 7.36
C THR A 5 -6.73 4.58 6.53
N GLY A 6 -6.38 4.27 5.30
CA GLY A 6 -5.74 5.22 4.40
C GLY A 6 -5.12 4.54 3.20
N ILE A 7 -4.49 5.33 2.35
CA ILE A 7 -3.74 4.81 1.22
C ILE A 7 -2.33 4.49 1.68
N GLY A 8 -1.98 3.21 1.65
CA GLY A 8 -0.66 2.74 2.08
C GLY A 8 0.39 2.81 0.99
N GLY A 9 -0.04 2.80 -0.28
CA GLY A 9 0.92 2.89 -1.36
C GLY A 9 0.28 3.09 -2.71
N ILE A 10 1.04 3.71 -3.60
CA ILE A 10 0.68 3.86 -5.01
C ILE A 10 1.85 3.31 -5.80
N PHE A 11 1.59 2.28 -6.60
CA PHE A 11 2.61 1.58 -7.37
C PHE A 11 2.28 1.67 -8.84
N PHE A 12 3.28 1.93 -9.66
CA PHE A 12 3.05 1.95 -11.11
C PHE A 12 4.27 1.45 -11.86
N LYS A 13 4.05 1.11 -13.13
CA LYS A 13 5.06 0.51 -13.98
C LYS A 13 5.74 1.56 -14.84
N SER A 14 7.00 1.32 -15.18
CA SER A 14 7.74 2.16 -16.11
C SER A 14 8.69 1.31 -16.92
N GLU A 15 8.91 1.68 -18.16
CA GLU A 15 9.95 1.07 -18.98
C GLU A 15 11.35 1.44 -18.48
N SER A 16 11.46 2.58 -17.79
CA SER A 16 12.74 3.06 -17.26
C SER A 16 12.55 3.61 -15.85
N PRO A 17 12.38 2.72 -14.85
CA PRO A 17 12.10 3.18 -13.48
C PRO A 17 13.13 4.16 -12.93
N GLN A 18 14.43 3.93 -13.18
CA GLN A 18 15.49 4.79 -12.64
C GLN A 18 15.41 6.20 -13.23
N GLN A 19 15.17 6.31 -14.53
CA GLN A 19 15.00 7.61 -15.17
C GLN A 19 13.76 8.34 -14.63
N LEU A 20 12.69 7.59 -14.36
CA LEU A 20 11.48 8.18 -13.83
C LEU A 20 11.66 8.64 -12.39
N TYR A 21 12.36 7.89 -11.56
CA TYR A 21 12.73 8.35 -10.22
C TYR A 21 13.55 9.64 -10.28
N ASP A 22 14.53 9.71 -11.19
CA ASP A 22 15.34 10.92 -11.39
C ASP A 22 14.47 12.11 -11.76
N TRP A 23 13.49 11.90 -12.63
CA TRP A 23 12.56 12.94 -13.06
C TRP A 23 11.77 13.49 -11.86
N TYR A 24 11.22 12.61 -11.02
CA TYR A 24 10.45 13.02 -9.85
C TYR A 24 11.30 13.75 -8.81
N GLU A 25 12.54 13.32 -8.63
CA GLU A 25 13.47 14.02 -7.73
C GLU A 25 13.78 15.43 -8.24
N ARG A 26 14.10 15.54 -9.52
CA ARG A 26 14.52 16.81 -10.12
C ARG A 26 13.39 17.82 -10.18
N HIS A 27 12.22 17.39 -10.61
CA HIS A 27 11.13 18.33 -10.91
C HIS A 27 10.11 18.50 -9.79
N LEU A 28 9.93 17.50 -8.95
CA LEU A 28 8.95 17.54 -7.85
C LEU A 28 9.56 17.39 -6.46
N GLY A 29 10.87 17.17 -6.38
CA GLY A 29 11.53 17.06 -5.07
C GLY A 29 11.19 15.81 -4.29
N ILE A 30 10.65 14.79 -4.96
CA ILE A 30 10.31 13.53 -4.30
C ILE A 30 11.55 12.64 -4.29
N GLN A 31 12.18 12.49 -3.12
CA GLN A 31 13.44 11.78 -2.98
C GLN A 31 13.22 10.28 -2.78
N ARG A 32 14.08 9.46 -3.40
CA ARG A 32 14.08 8.02 -3.14
C ARG A 32 14.51 7.75 -1.70
N GLU A 33 13.98 6.66 -1.14
CA GLU A 33 14.47 6.18 0.14
C GLU A 33 15.91 5.71 0.03
N SER A 34 16.69 5.90 1.10
CA SER A 34 18.10 5.52 1.12
C SER A 34 18.33 4.02 1.01
N HIS A 35 17.33 3.22 1.36
CA HIS A 35 17.43 1.76 1.38
C HIS A 35 16.56 1.08 0.35
N GLY A 36 15.98 1.82 -0.60
CA GLY A 36 15.08 1.20 -1.54
C GLY A 36 14.80 2.05 -2.75
N GLN A 37 13.83 1.60 -3.51
CA GLN A 37 13.46 2.19 -4.79
C GLN A 37 12.18 3.01 -4.71
N GLY A 38 11.68 3.23 -3.53
CA GLY A 38 10.44 3.96 -3.33
C GLY A 38 10.65 5.30 -2.66
N ALA A 39 9.57 6.02 -2.54
CA ALA A 39 9.50 7.22 -1.73
C ALA A 39 8.39 7.04 -0.72
N SER A 40 8.48 7.73 0.41
CA SER A 40 7.46 7.63 1.45
C SER A 40 6.96 9.01 1.84
N PHE A 41 5.65 9.11 1.99
CA PHE A 41 4.98 10.30 2.49
C PHE A 41 4.44 9.97 3.87
N HIS A 42 4.90 10.67 4.90
CA HIS A 42 4.51 10.41 6.28
C HIS A 42 3.33 11.26 6.68
N TRP A 43 2.38 10.66 7.38
CA TRP A 43 1.17 11.33 7.85
C TRP A 43 0.70 10.68 9.14
N ARG A 44 -0.37 11.22 9.72
CA ARG A 44 -0.97 10.65 10.91
C ARG A 44 -2.46 10.40 10.67
N GLU A 45 -2.98 9.34 11.28
CA GLU A 45 -4.41 9.08 11.23
C GLU A 45 -5.15 10.19 11.97
N PRO A 46 -6.33 10.60 11.46
CA PRO A 46 -7.16 11.55 12.17
C PRO A 46 -7.59 11.00 13.53
N GLN A 47 -7.59 11.86 14.54
CA GLN A 47 -8.14 11.51 15.84
C GLN A 47 -9.68 11.50 15.76
N ALA A 48 -10.29 10.55 16.48
CA ALA A 48 -11.74 10.46 16.57
C ALA A 48 -12.33 11.59 17.41
N ALA A 49 -11.55 12.15 18.33
CA ALA A 49 -11.96 13.27 19.16
C ALA A 49 -11.05 14.46 18.93
N ALA A 50 -11.61 15.66 18.86
CA ALA A 50 -10.83 16.89 18.80
C ALA A 50 -9.92 16.93 20.01
N GLY A 51 -8.62 16.83 19.79
CA GLY A 51 -7.88 16.69 20.92
C GLY A 51 -6.44 16.97 20.93
N THR A 52 -5.86 16.37 21.84
CA THR A 52 -4.61 16.67 22.44
C THR A 52 -3.47 15.89 21.82
N ASP A 53 -3.73 14.68 21.28
CA ASP A 53 -2.68 13.85 20.73
C ASP A 53 -2.86 13.66 19.23
N PRO A 54 -1.77 13.70 18.46
CA PRO A 54 -1.84 13.31 17.05
C PRO A 54 -2.17 11.82 16.94
N GLY A 55 -2.86 11.44 15.87
CA GLY A 55 -3.16 10.05 15.60
C GLY A 55 -1.90 9.24 15.34
N PRO A 56 -2.06 7.91 15.22
CA PRO A 56 -0.94 7.02 14.91
C PRO A 56 -0.18 7.45 13.67
N LYS A 57 1.13 7.25 13.70
CA LYS A 57 1.98 7.53 12.55
C LYS A 57 1.66 6.56 11.43
N ALA A 58 1.62 7.07 10.22
CA ALA A 58 1.37 6.29 9.03
C ALA A 58 2.23 6.79 7.88
N LEU A 59 2.29 6.02 6.81
CA LEU A 59 2.98 6.46 5.62
C LEU A 59 2.25 5.95 4.38
N THR A 60 2.48 6.64 3.27
CA THR A 60 2.08 6.18 1.95
C THR A 60 3.35 6.02 1.14
N ALA A 61 3.60 4.80 0.66
CA ALA A 61 4.76 4.51 -0.18
C ALA A 61 4.41 4.75 -1.65
N ARG A 62 5.36 5.24 -2.43
CA ARG A 62 5.21 5.35 -3.86
C ARG A 62 6.37 4.59 -4.50
N CYS A 63 6.06 3.54 -5.25
CA CYS A 63 7.07 2.68 -5.84
C CYS A 63 6.87 2.57 -7.35
N ILE A 64 7.95 2.58 -8.08
CA ILE A 64 7.95 2.45 -9.54
C ILE A 64 8.59 1.12 -9.89
N PHE A 65 7.84 0.28 -10.59
CA PHE A 65 8.24 -1.07 -10.94
C PHE A 65 8.62 -1.14 -12.42
N PRO A 66 9.50 -2.09 -12.79
CA PRO A 66 9.73 -2.35 -14.22
C PRO A 66 8.44 -2.71 -14.93
N GLN A 67 8.33 -2.32 -16.20
CA GLN A 67 7.15 -2.62 -17.01
C GLN A 67 6.85 -4.11 -17.07
N THR A 68 7.89 -4.93 -16.94
CA THR A 68 7.79 -6.41 -17.01
C THR A 68 7.47 -7.05 -15.67
N THR A 69 7.23 -6.27 -14.61
CA THR A 69 6.97 -6.84 -13.29
C THR A 69 5.75 -7.76 -13.28
N LYS A 70 5.83 -8.81 -12.49
CA LYS A 70 4.70 -9.71 -12.25
C LYS A 70 3.97 -9.39 -10.95
N TYR A 71 4.40 -8.37 -10.26
CA TYR A 71 3.86 -8.02 -8.94
C TYR A 71 2.38 -7.62 -9.00
N PHE A 72 1.93 -7.13 -10.14
CA PHE A 72 0.53 -6.73 -10.32
C PHE A 72 -0.37 -7.90 -10.73
N GLY A 73 0.15 -9.13 -10.70
CA GLY A 73 -0.61 -10.34 -11.01
C GLY A 73 -1.17 -10.31 -12.43
N ALA A 74 -2.41 -10.74 -12.58
CA ALA A 74 -3.09 -10.79 -13.87
C ALA A 74 -3.70 -9.44 -14.29
N SER A 75 -3.58 -8.41 -13.46
CA SER A 75 -4.11 -7.09 -13.77
C SER A 75 -3.38 -6.50 -14.98
N LYS A 76 -4.14 -5.91 -15.89
CA LYS A 76 -3.58 -5.22 -17.05
C LYS A 76 -3.36 -3.73 -16.79
N ALA A 77 -3.75 -3.24 -15.62
CA ALA A 77 -3.57 -1.86 -15.25
C ALA A 77 -2.09 -1.54 -15.06
N SER A 78 -1.72 -0.31 -15.34
CA SER A 78 -0.34 0.14 -15.20
C SER A 78 0.02 0.51 -13.76
N PHE A 79 -0.97 0.58 -12.87
CA PHE A 79 -0.71 0.85 -11.46
C PHE A 79 -1.57 -0.01 -10.55
N MET A 80 -1.15 -0.08 -9.30
CA MET A 80 -1.83 -0.81 -8.24
C MET A 80 -1.85 0.07 -7.01
N VAL A 81 -3.00 0.13 -6.34
CA VAL A 81 -3.14 0.88 -5.09
C VAL A 81 -3.06 -0.09 -3.93
N ASN A 82 -2.33 0.31 -2.90
CA ASN A 82 -2.27 -0.38 -1.63
C ASN A 82 -3.12 0.38 -0.62
N TYR A 83 -4.03 -0.32 0.03
CA TYR A 83 -4.82 0.26 1.11
C TYR A 83 -4.33 -0.26 2.46
N ARG A 84 -4.09 0.67 3.37
CA ARG A 84 -3.73 0.35 4.75
C ARG A 84 -4.99 -0.07 5.51
N VAL A 85 -4.90 -1.19 6.21
CA VAL A 85 -6.05 -1.74 6.95
C VAL A 85 -5.68 -1.96 8.42
N ASP A 86 -6.68 -1.98 9.26
CA ASP A 86 -6.50 -2.15 10.70
C ASP A 86 -6.37 -3.61 11.11
N ASN A 87 -7.16 -4.49 10.49
CA ASN A 87 -7.16 -5.93 10.81
C ASN A 87 -7.35 -6.73 9.53
N LEU A 88 -6.25 -7.20 8.97
CA LEU A 88 -6.28 -7.91 7.69
C LEU A 88 -7.05 -9.22 7.76
N ASP A 89 -6.83 -10.01 8.80
CA ASP A 89 -7.49 -11.31 8.91
C ASP A 89 -9.02 -11.17 8.96
N ALA A 90 -9.51 -10.26 9.78
CA ALA A 90 -10.95 -10.02 9.90
C ALA A 90 -11.53 -9.51 8.58
N LEU A 91 -10.83 -8.61 7.91
CA LEU A 91 -11.28 -8.07 6.62
C LEU A 91 -11.35 -9.17 5.57
N LEU A 92 -10.32 -10.01 5.46
CA LEU A 92 -10.29 -11.08 4.47
C LEU A 92 -11.42 -12.08 4.71
N GLU A 93 -11.73 -12.39 5.96
CA GLU A 93 -12.84 -13.28 6.27
C GLU A 93 -14.17 -12.70 5.81
N ASP A 94 -14.40 -11.42 6.08
CA ASP A 94 -15.62 -10.75 5.61
C ASP A 94 -15.71 -10.70 4.09
N LEU A 95 -14.60 -10.40 3.42
CA LEU A 95 -14.56 -10.36 1.96
C LEU A 95 -14.83 -11.73 1.36
N LYS A 96 -14.30 -12.77 1.98
CA LYS A 96 -14.53 -14.15 1.52
C LYS A 96 -16.02 -14.49 1.62
N LYS A 97 -16.68 -14.11 2.71
CA LYS A 97 -18.12 -14.32 2.89
C LYS A 97 -18.94 -13.57 1.86
N SER A 98 -18.43 -12.45 1.37
CA SER A 98 -19.10 -11.64 0.36
C SER A 98 -18.79 -12.08 -1.08
N GLY A 99 -18.02 -13.15 -1.26
CA GLY A 99 -17.70 -13.67 -2.57
C GLY A 99 -16.63 -12.90 -3.33
N ILE A 100 -15.84 -12.10 -2.64
CA ILE A 100 -14.78 -11.31 -3.25
C ILE A 100 -13.60 -12.23 -3.60
N GLU A 101 -13.02 -12.04 -4.79
CA GLU A 101 -11.86 -12.81 -5.22
C GLU A 101 -10.61 -12.39 -4.42
N ILE A 102 -10.05 -13.35 -3.70
CA ILE A 102 -8.85 -13.15 -2.88
C ILE A 102 -7.77 -14.06 -3.44
N ASP A 103 -6.56 -13.48 -3.67
CA ASP A 103 -5.41 -14.27 -4.07
C ASP A 103 -5.07 -15.25 -2.94
N PRO A 104 -4.88 -16.54 -3.23
CA PRO A 104 -4.49 -17.49 -2.18
C PRO A 104 -3.10 -17.23 -1.60
N HIS A 105 -2.26 -16.49 -2.32
CA HIS A 105 -0.93 -16.11 -1.83
C HIS A 105 -1.05 -14.98 -0.82
N ARG A 106 -0.27 -15.09 0.25
CA ARG A 106 -0.21 -14.07 1.30
C ARG A 106 1.24 -13.92 1.75
N GLU A 107 1.64 -12.73 2.14
CA GLU A 107 2.98 -12.46 2.64
C GLU A 107 2.91 -11.76 3.99
N ASP A 108 3.65 -12.31 4.96
CA ASP A 108 3.77 -11.72 6.30
C ASP A 108 5.25 -11.42 6.56
N TYR A 109 5.54 -10.16 6.87
CA TYR A 109 6.91 -9.68 7.10
C TYR A 109 6.95 -8.83 8.38
N ASP A 110 8.14 -8.46 8.81
CA ASP A 110 8.32 -7.58 9.96
C ASP A 110 7.68 -6.20 9.76
N TYR A 111 7.59 -5.76 8.50
CA TYR A 111 7.03 -4.47 8.15
C TYR A 111 5.54 -4.52 7.79
N GLY A 112 4.90 -5.66 8.01
CA GLY A 112 3.47 -5.79 7.85
C GLY A 112 3.01 -7.08 7.21
N ARG A 113 1.69 -7.20 7.12
CA ARG A 113 1.01 -8.32 6.49
C ARG A 113 0.36 -7.84 5.21
N PHE A 114 0.47 -8.66 4.17
CA PHE A 114 0.01 -8.30 2.83
C PHE A 114 -0.88 -9.37 2.24
N ALA A 115 -1.96 -8.95 1.62
CA ALA A 115 -2.84 -9.82 0.83
C ALA A 115 -3.31 -9.04 -0.40
N TRP A 116 -3.86 -9.76 -1.37
CA TRP A 116 -4.28 -9.17 -2.63
C TRP A 116 -5.69 -9.62 -2.98
N ILE A 117 -6.49 -8.69 -3.44
CA ILE A 117 -7.86 -8.93 -3.91
C ILE A 117 -8.02 -8.33 -5.30
N THR A 118 -9.13 -8.65 -5.95
CA THR A 118 -9.46 -8.10 -7.27
C THR A 118 -10.81 -7.41 -7.19
N ASP A 119 -10.89 -6.18 -7.70
CA ASP A 119 -12.15 -5.44 -7.73
C ASP A 119 -13.03 -5.88 -8.92
N PRO A 120 -14.28 -5.37 -9.01
CA PRO A 120 -15.17 -5.78 -10.10
C PRO A 120 -14.66 -5.46 -11.51
N ASP A 121 -13.78 -4.48 -11.65
CA ASP A 121 -13.22 -4.09 -12.93
C ASP A 121 -11.92 -4.82 -13.25
N GLY A 122 -11.50 -5.78 -12.41
CA GLY A 122 -10.30 -6.55 -12.63
C GLY A 122 -9.01 -5.91 -12.13
N ASN A 123 -9.11 -4.84 -11.35
CA ASN A 123 -7.93 -4.21 -10.79
C ASN A 123 -7.45 -4.97 -9.57
N ARG A 124 -6.15 -5.26 -9.54
CA ARG A 124 -5.53 -5.87 -8.36
C ARG A 124 -5.33 -4.80 -7.29
N ILE A 125 -5.69 -5.13 -6.07
CA ILE A 125 -5.58 -4.26 -4.91
C ILE A 125 -4.70 -4.95 -3.89
N GLU A 126 -3.73 -4.24 -3.33
CA GLU A 126 -2.93 -4.74 -2.22
C GLU A 126 -3.52 -4.21 -0.91
N LEU A 127 -3.67 -5.11 0.06
CA LEU A 127 -4.12 -4.76 1.41
C LEU A 127 -2.94 -4.95 2.36
N TRP A 128 -2.70 -3.98 3.19
CA TRP A 128 -1.54 -3.97 4.09
C TRP A 128 -1.97 -3.63 5.51
N GLU A 129 -1.65 -4.55 6.44
CA GLU A 129 -1.76 -4.26 7.86
C GLU A 129 -0.36 -3.97 8.38
N PRO A 130 -0.05 -2.71 8.75
CA PRO A 130 1.28 -2.40 9.28
C PRO A 130 1.50 -3.05 10.64
N PRO A 131 2.76 -3.24 11.04
CA PRO A 131 3.04 -3.77 12.37
C PRO A 131 2.50 -2.82 13.43
N LYS A 132 2.07 -3.38 14.55
CA LYS A 132 1.61 -2.57 15.67
C LYS A 132 2.78 -1.81 16.27
N PRO A 133 2.55 -0.58 16.78
CA PRO A 133 3.61 0.17 17.45
C PRO A 133 4.18 -0.66 18.61
N LYS A 134 5.50 -0.63 18.74
CA LYS A 134 6.14 -1.27 19.89
C LYS A 134 5.76 -0.48 21.14
N GLU A 135 5.32 -1.20 22.15
CA GLU A 135 5.11 -0.59 23.46
C GLU A 135 6.49 -0.30 24.06
N ASP A 136 6.66 0.93 24.51
CA ASP A 136 7.86 1.33 25.22
C ASP A 136 7.80 0.86 26.67
#